data_fa842a6a62d35a31c6b44c755ce9d4f3
#
_entry.id   fa842a6a62d35a31c6b44c755ce9d4f3
#
_cell.length_a   1.000
_cell.length_b   1.000
_cell.length_c   1.000
_cell.angle_alpha   90.00
_cell.angle_beta   90.00
_cell.angle_gamma   90.00
#
_symmetry.space_group_name_H-M   'P 1'
#
loop_
_entity.id
_entity.type
_entity.pdbx_description
1 polymer ?
#
loop_
_entity_poly.entity_id
_entity_poly.type
_entity_poly.pdbx_seq_one_letter_code
_entity_poly.pdbx_strand_id
1 'polypeptide(L)'
;MNTENNENQEEKKTSQQMHKVKTIIIDTGKIRQTKAFARQDGAILGAVWIVSFVCTMLAVDPQYRMLGFISNILIIATPFVVAKRLKAFRDYARDGHISFRHAFYYCIQTFFNATLLLTLVQYLWFRFMDTGLFMNQLQTNYQIVAQAYQLTAEESKTLLDAVSMMKPIAWASMFMITDLVAGAVLSPIIAAVMAKKDKPQHTK
;
A
#
# COMPACT_ATOMS: atom_id res chain seq x y z
N MET A 1 25.48 -43.96 36.42
CA MET A 1 24.14 -43.35 36.49
C MET A 1 24.09 -41.82 36.28
N ASN A 2 25.17 -41.04 36.58
CA ASN A 2 25.20 -39.59 36.36
C ASN A 2 25.64 -39.17 34.91
N THR A 3 26.41 -39.98 34.21
CA THR A 3 26.91 -39.68 32.86
C THR A 3 25.80 -39.81 31.79
N GLU A 4 25.00 -40.84 31.87
CA GLU A 4 23.87 -41.10 30.97
C GLU A 4 22.78 -40.01 31.03
N ASN A 5 22.56 -39.41 32.21
CA ASN A 5 21.60 -38.31 32.38
C ASN A 5 22.12 -36.99 31.81
N ASN A 6 23.43 -36.76 31.79
CA ASN A 6 24.02 -35.57 31.20
C ASN A 6 24.01 -35.66 29.66
N GLU A 7 24.34 -36.80 29.09
CA GLU A 7 24.28 -37.00 27.61
C GLU A 7 22.87 -36.84 27.07
N ASN A 8 21.87 -37.39 27.73
CA ASN A 8 20.46 -37.24 27.37
C ASN A 8 19.96 -35.76 27.48
N GLN A 9 20.52 -34.97 28.39
CA GLN A 9 20.19 -33.54 28.51
C GLN A 9 20.88 -32.70 27.45
N GLU A 10 22.10 -33.03 27.06
CA GLU A 10 22.81 -32.33 25.97
C GLU A 10 22.19 -32.61 24.59
N GLU A 11 21.80 -33.87 24.33
CA GLU A 11 21.08 -34.23 23.10
C GLU A 11 19.73 -33.49 22.99
N LYS A 12 18.96 -33.39 24.07
CA LYS A 12 17.71 -32.62 24.09
C LYS A 12 17.93 -31.15 23.85
N LYS A 13 18.96 -30.53 24.43
CA LYS A 13 19.32 -29.13 24.24
C LYS A 13 19.75 -28.87 22.77
N THR A 14 20.57 -29.74 22.21
CA THR A 14 21.04 -29.65 20.82
C THR A 14 19.89 -29.81 19.83
N SER A 15 18.99 -30.77 20.06
CA SER A 15 17.79 -30.99 19.25
C SER A 15 16.84 -29.77 19.30
N GLN A 16 16.64 -29.18 20.49
CA GLN A 16 15.82 -27.94 20.61
C GLN A 16 16.47 -26.76 19.96
N GLN A 17 17.80 -26.62 20.03
CA GLN A 17 18.50 -25.53 19.30
C GLN A 17 18.42 -25.70 17.79
N MET A 18 18.62 -26.90 17.27
CA MET A 18 18.45 -27.18 15.84
C MET A 18 17.03 -26.92 15.35
N HIS A 19 16.02 -27.28 16.13
CA HIS A 19 14.62 -26.99 15.79
C HIS A 19 14.34 -25.49 15.77
N LYS A 20 14.87 -24.71 16.73
CA LYS A 20 14.77 -23.24 16.75
C LYS A 20 15.46 -22.61 15.54
N VAL A 21 16.69 -23.03 15.22
CA VAL A 21 17.44 -22.52 14.05
C VAL A 21 16.70 -22.82 12.76
N LYS A 22 16.20 -24.05 12.58
CA LYS A 22 15.43 -24.45 11.41
C LYS A 22 14.15 -23.63 11.26
N THR A 23 13.45 -23.36 12.35
CA THR A 23 12.24 -22.52 12.35
C THR A 23 12.55 -21.08 11.96
N ILE A 24 13.63 -20.49 12.49
CA ILE A 24 14.07 -19.13 12.12
C ILE A 24 14.45 -19.02 10.65
N ILE A 25 15.16 -20.00 10.11
CA ILE A 25 15.56 -20.02 8.68
C ILE A 25 14.32 -20.11 7.78
N ILE A 26 13.35 -20.95 8.11
CA ILE A 26 12.10 -21.10 7.36
C ILE A 26 11.29 -19.81 7.38
N ASP A 27 11.17 -19.15 8.54
CA ASP A 27 10.44 -17.88 8.65
C ASP A 27 11.12 -16.75 7.89
N THR A 28 12.45 -16.68 7.93
CA THR A 28 13.21 -15.68 7.18
C THR A 28 13.05 -15.89 5.66
N GLY A 29 13.07 -17.13 5.19
CA GLY A 29 12.81 -17.47 3.79
C GLY A 29 11.41 -17.05 3.34
N LYS A 30 10.40 -17.32 4.16
CA LYS A 30 9.02 -16.94 3.91
C LYS A 30 8.83 -15.41 3.83
N ILE A 31 9.46 -14.66 4.72
CA ILE A 31 9.42 -13.20 4.72
C ILE A 31 10.09 -12.63 3.47
N ARG A 32 11.26 -13.15 3.09
CA ARG A 32 11.98 -12.73 1.89
C ARG A 32 11.17 -12.97 0.62
N GLN A 33 10.56 -14.14 0.50
CA GLN A 33 9.65 -14.46 -0.60
C GLN A 33 8.45 -13.50 -0.65
N THR A 34 7.81 -13.25 0.50
CA THR A 34 6.68 -12.31 0.59
C THR A 34 7.07 -10.91 0.13
N LYS A 35 8.26 -10.42 0.54
CA LYS A 35 8.78 -9.11 0.09
C LYS A 35 9.00 -9.05 -1.42
N ALA A 36 9.54 -10.13 -2.02
CA ALA A 36 9.82 -10.18 -3.46
C ALA A 36 8.51 -10.09 -4.27
N PHE A 37 7.50 -10.89 -3.92
CA PHE A 37 6.19 -10.83 -4.57
C PHE A 37 5.49 -9.49 -4.33
N ALA A 38 5.48 -8.99 -3.09
CA ALA A 38 4.86 -7.71 -2.76
C ALA A 38 5.51 -6.53 -3.50
N ARG A 39 6.80 -6.59 -3.81
CA ARG A 39 7.49 -5.58 -4.62
C ARG A 39 7.02 -5.61 -6.06
N GLN A 40 6.94 -6.78 -6.66
CA GLN A 40 6.44 -6.94 -8.03
C GLN A 40 4.98 -6.51 -8.15
N ASP A 41 4.14 -6.95 -7.22
CA ASP A 41 2.71 -6.64 -7.22
C ASP A 41 2.45 -5.16 -6.85
N GLY A 42 3.31 -4.58 -6.00
CA GLY A 42 3.34 -3.15 -5.72
C GLY A 42 3.71 -2.31 -6.94
N ALA A 43 4.63 -2.80 -7.80
CA ALA A 43 4.92 -2.12 -9.05
C ALA A 43 3.72 -2.13 -10.02
N ILE A 44 2.99 -3.24 -10.09
CA ILE A 44 1.76 -3.33 -10.89
C ILE A 44 0.69 -2.38 -10.35
N LEU A 45 0.45 -2.37 -9.05
CA LEU A 45 -0.48 -1.46 -8.40
C LEU A 45 -0.06 0.00 -8.61
N GLY A 46 1.23 0.30 -8.46
CA GLY A 46 1.80 1.62 -8.70
C GLY A 46 1.57 2.10 -10.13
N ALA A 47 1.73 1.21 -11.12
CA ALA A 47 1.41 1.53 -12.52
C ALA A 47 -0.08 1.89 -12.71
N VAL A 48 -1.00 1.14 -12.09
CA VAL A 48 -2.43 1.46 -12.11
C VAL A 48 -2.70 2.83 -11.48
N TRP A 49 -2.07 3.12 -10.36
CA TRP A 49 -2.21 4.41 -9.68
C TRP A 49 -1.59 5.58 -10.45
N ILE A 50 -0.46 5.36 -11.14
CA ILE A 50 0.15 6.36 -12.01
C ILE A 50 -0.80 6.70 -13.16
N VAL A 51 -1.39 5.71 -13.81
CA VAL A 51 -2.40 5.94 -14.87
C VAL A 51 -3.59 6.70 -14.30
N SER A 52 -4.10 6.31 -13.14
CA SER A 52 -5.19 7.01 -12.45
C SER A 52 -4.82 8.48 -12.17
N PHE A 53 -3.63 8.73 -11.62
CA PHE A 53 -3.14 10.08 -11.33
C PHE A 53 -3.04 10.94 -12.61
N VAL A 54 -2.44 10.40 -13.67
CA VAL A 54 -2.33 11.12 -14.95
C VAL A 54 -3.73 11.44 -15.51
N CYS A 55 -4.67 10.49 -15.45
CA CYS A 55 -6.05 10.73 -15.86
C CYS A 55 -6.71 11.84 -15.02
N THR A 56 -6.46 11.87 -13.68
CA THR A 56 -6.97 12.93 -12.81
C THR A 56 -6.40 14.30 -13.21
N MET A 57 -5.10 14.39 -13.45
CA MET A 57 -4.44 15.64 -13.79
C MET A 57 -4.91 16.16 -15.16
N LEU A 58 -5.07 15.28 -16.14
CA LEU A 58 -5.58 15.66 -17.45
C LEU A 58 -7.08 16.06 -17.41
N ALA A 59 -7.87 15.47 -16.54
CA ALA A 59 -9.29 15.77 -16.36
C ALA A 59 -9.56 17.17 -15.78
N VAL A 60 -8.54 17.89 -15.33
CA VAL A 60 -8.62 19.31 -14.96
C VAL A 60 -9.00 20.17 -16.15
N ASP A 61 -8.53 19.81 -17.36
CA ASP A 61 -8.98 20.43 -18.59
C ASP A 61 -10.40 19.94 -18.95
N PRO A 62 -11.38 20.84 -19.19
CA PRO A 62 -12.75 20.47 -19.55
C PRO A 62 -12.86 19.54 -20.76
N GLN A 63 -11.91 19.60 -21.69
CA GLN A 63 -11.85 18.76 -22.89
C GLN A 63 -11.67 17.27 -22.51
N TYR A 64 -10.96 17.00 -21.42
CA TYR A 64 -10.61 15.63 -20.97
C TYR A 64 -11.37 15.18 -19.72
N ARG A 65 -12.47 15.86 -19.37
CA ARG A 65 -13.29 15.57 -18.15
C ARG A 65 -13.64 14.09 -17.97
N MET A 66 -13.85 13.36 -19.07
CA MET A 66 -14.16 11.93 -19.04
C MET A 66 -13.05 11.08 -18.41
N LEU A 67 -11.79 11.51 -18.44
CA LEU A 67 -10.68 10.81 -17.82
C LEU A 67 -10.81 10.78 -16.29
N GLY A 68 -11.50 11.73 -15.67
CA GLY A 68 -11.82 11.73 -14.26
C GLY A 68 -12.68 10.53 -13.84
N PHE A 69 -13.62 10.09 -14.67
CA PHE A 69 -14.40 8.89 -14.40
C PHE A 69 -13.52 7.63 -14.46
N ILE A 70 -12.60 7.56 -15.44
CA ILE A 70 -11.65 6.45 -15.57
C ILE A 70 -10.75 6.40 -14.34
N SER A 71 -10.23 7.55 -13.90
CA SER A 71 -9.43 7.64 -12.68
C SER A 71 -10.17 7.10 -11.45
N ASN A 72 -11.42 7.52 -11.25
CA ASN A 72 -12.23 7.06 -10.12
C ASN A 72 -12.45 5.53 -10.15
N ILE A 73 -12.72 4.96 -11.34
CA ILE A 73 -12.86 3.51 -11.51
C ILE A 73 -11.57 2.79 -11.12
N LEU A 74 -10.40 3.30 -11.54
CA LEU A 74 -9.10 2.70 -11.22
C LEU A 74 -8.81 2.75 -9.70
N ILE A 75 -9.16 3.86 -9.03
CA ILE A 75 -9.02 3.98 -7.58
C ILE A 75 -9.93 2.98 -6.85
N ILE A 76 -11.21 2.89 -7.25
CA ILE A 76 -12.18 1.94 -6.68
C ILE A 76 -11.75 0.49 -6.93
N ALA A 77 -11.09 0.20 -8.05
CA ALA A 77 -10.57 -1.11 -8.37
C ALA A 77 -9.37 -1.53 -7.51
N THR A 78 -8.70 -0.60 -6.82
CA THR A 78 -7.50 -0.87 -6.00
C THR A 78 -7.63 -2.08 -5.07
N PRO A 79 -8.65 -2.20 -4.18
CA PRO A 79 -8.75 -3.34 -3.28
C PRO A 79 -8.93 -4.67 -4.03
N PHE A 80 -9.60 -4.67 -5.17
CA PHE A 80 -9.78 -5.87 -6.00
C PHE A 80 -8.48 -6.29 -6.68
N VAL A 81 -7.68 -5.33 -7.16
CA VAL A 81 -6.35 -5.61 -7.74
C VAL A 81 -5.46 -6.25 -6.67
N VAL A 82 -5.37 -5.65 -5.47
CA VAL A 82 -4.55 -6.19 -4.38
C VAL A 82 -5.05 -7.56 -3.92
N ALA A 83 -6.36 -7.74 -3.77
CA ALA A 83 -6.94 -9.04 -3.41
C ALA A 83 -6.64 -10.13 -4.45
N LYS A 84 -6.74 -9.80 -5.76
CA LYS A 84 -6.41 -10.73 -6.85
C LYS A 84 -4.92 -11.11 -6.83
N ARG A 85 -4.03 -10.16 -6.60
CA ARG A 85 -2.58 -10.41 -6.50
C ARG A 85 -2.23 -11.22 -5.26
N LEU A 86 -2.84 -10.90 -4.10
CA LEU A 86 -2.68 -11.68 -2.89
C LEU A 86 -3.19 -13.12 -3.06
N LYS A 87 -4.32 -13.32 -3.76
CA LYS A 87 -4.81 -14.65 -4.10
C LYS A 87 -3.79 -15.42 -4.94
N ALA A 88 -3.24 -14.80 -5.97
CA ALA A 88 -2.22 -15.42 -6.81
C ALA A 88 -0.98 -15.80 -5.98
N PHE A 89 -0.48 -14.89 -5.12
CA PHE A 89 0.63 -15.18 -4.20
C PHE A 89 0.31 -16.35 -3.26
N ARG A 90 -0.89 -16.37 -2.66
CA ARG A 90 -1.34 -17.48 -1.80
C ARG A 90 -1.33 -18.81 -2.53
N ASP A 91 -1.91 -18.84 -3.74
CA ASP A 91 -2.14 -20.07 -4.47
C ASP A 91 -0.83 -20.62 -5.09
N TYR A 92 0.08 -19.74 -5.58
CA TYR A 92 1.35 -20.15 -6.18
C TYR A 92 2.50 -20.35 -5.21
N ALA A 93 2.58 -19.55 -4.16
CA ALA A 93 3.74 -19.51 -3.27
C ALA A 93 3.47 -20.05 -1.86
N ARG A 94 2.23 -20.39 -1.55
CA ARG A 94 1.78 -20.79 -0.21
C ARG A 94 0.80 -21.98 -0.22
N ASP A 95 0.79 -22.77 -1.28
CA ASP A 95 -0.03 -23.99 -1.40
C ASP A 95 -1.52 -23.75 -1.07
N GLY A 96 -2.03 -22.58 -1.45
CA GLY A 96 -3.42 -22.17 -1.22
C GLY A 96 -3.74 -21.69 0.19
N HIS A 97 -2.77 -21.61 1.12
CA HIS A 97 -2.98 -21.22 2.51
C HIS A 97 -2.11 -20.04 2.90
N ILE A 98 -2.70 -19.05 3.58
CA ILE A 98 -1.99 -17.89 4.11
C ILE A 98 -2.65 -17.41 5.41
N SER A 99 -1.85 -17.21 6.46
CA SER A 99 -2.35 -16.63 7.70
C SER A 99 -2.65 -15.14 7.55
N PHE A 100 -3.57 -14.61 8.36
CA PHE A 100 -3.90 -13.19 8.37
C PHE A 100 -2.66 -12.29 8.50
N ARG A 101 -1.73 -12.62 9.40
CA ARG A 101 -0.51 -11.82 9.63
C ARG A 101 0.37 -11.74 8.38
N HIS A 102 0.54 -12.84 7.65
CA HIS A 102 1.32 -12.85 6.40
C HIS A 102 0.59 -12.13 5.26
N ALA A 103 -0.74 -12.30 5.17
CA ALA A 103 -1.57 -11.59 4.20
C ALA A 103 -1.53 -10.07 4.45
N PHE A 104 -1.67 -9.64 5.71
CA PHE A 104 -1.56 -8.24 6.12
C PHE A 104 -0.19 -7.66 5.78
N TYR A 105 0.89 -8.36 6.14
CA TYR A 105 2.25 -7.93 5.82
C TYR A 105 2.48 -7.80 4.32
N TYR A 106 1.97 -8.74 3.51
CA TYR A 106 2.02 -8.66 2.06
C TYR A 106 1.30 -7.42 1.54
N CYS A 107 0.07 -7.15 2.01
CA CYS A 107 -0.71 -5.98 1.59
C CYS A 107 0.03 -4.67 1.92
N ILE A 108 0.51 -4.50 3.16
CA ILE A 108 1.27 -3.32 3.58
C ILE A 108 2.48 -3.09 2.68
N GLN A 109 3.26 -4.16 2.39
CA GLN A 109 4.43 -4.05 1.52
C GLN A 109 4.04 -3.71 0.07
N THR A 110 2.92 -4.24 -0.43
CA THR A 110 2.41 -3.94 -1.77
C THR A 110 1.99 -2.49 -1.89
N PHE A 111 1.20 -1.97 -0.93
CA PHE A 111 0.81 -0.56 -0.90
C PHE A 111 2.02 0.36 -0.75
N PHE A 112 2.95 0.04 0.15
CA PHE A 112 4.16 0.83 0.34
C PHE A 112 4.98 0.96 -0.96
N ASN A 113 5.23 -0.14 -1.67
CA ASN A 113 5.97 -0.11 -2.93
C ASN A 113 5.21 0.65 -4.03
N ALA A 114 3.88 0.52 -4.10
CA ALA A 114 3.06 1.27 -5.04
C ALA A 114 3.11 2.78 -4.76
N THR A 115 2.97 3.18 -3.50
CA THR A 115 3.05 4.58 -3.07
C THR A 115 4.40 5.21 -3.43
N LEU A 116 5.53 4.50 -3.21
CA LEU A 116 6.84 5.03 -3.57
C LEU A 116 6.96 5.35 -5.07
N LEU A 117 6.45 4.46 -5.92
CA LEU A 117 6.47 4.69 -7.37
C LEU A 117 5.57 5.86 -7.77
N LEU A 118 4.37 5.94 -7.22
CA LEU A 118 3.44 7.02 -7.49
C LEU A 118 4.00 8.35 -7.01
N THR A 119 4.56 8.42 -5.80
CA THR A 119 5.14 9.65 -5.24
C THR A 119 6.24 10.21 -6.11
N LEU A 120 7.09 9.37 -6.69
CA LEU A 120 8.12 9.82 -7.64
C LEU A 120 7.49 10.50 -8.86
N VAL A 121 6.45 9.90 -9.44
CA VAL A 121 5.75 10.46 -10.61
C VAL A 121 5.02 11.76 -10.23
N GLN A 122 4.36 11.80 -9.08
CA GLN A 122 3.71 13.00 -8.55
C GLN A 122 4.71 14.15 -8.37
N TYR A 123 5.88 13.88 -7.77
CA TYR A 123 6.92 14.88 -7.63
C TYR A 123 7.40 15.42 -8.98
N LEU A 124 7.66 14.54 -9.96
CA LEU A 124 8.07 14.95 -11.32
C LEU A 124 6.99 15.76 -12.01
N TRP A 125 5.73 15.39 -11.85
CA TRP A 125 4.59 16.13 -12.38
C TRP A 125 4.54 17.56 -11.82
N PHE A 126 4.48 17.71 -10.51
CA PHE A 126 4.41 19.03 -9.87
C PHE A 126 5.66 19.88 -10.08
N ARG A 127 6.81 19.25 -10.35
CA ARG A 127 8.06 19.99 -10.57
C ARG A 127 8.23 20.47 -12.01
N PHE A 128 7.73 19.71 -12.99
CA PHE A 128 8.06 19.95 -14.40
C PHE A 128 6.85 20.09 -15.32
N MET A 129 5.69 19.55 -14.99
CA MET A 129 4.53 19.49 -15.88
C MET A 129 3.36 20.37 -15.43
N ASP A 130 3.27 20.70 -14.15
CA ASP A 130 2.18 21.53 -13.65
C ASP A 130 2.35 22.99 -14.11
N THR A 131 1.42 23.44 -14.93
CA THR A 131 1.35 24.80 -15.48
C THR A 131 0.48 25.73 -14.61
N GLY A 132 0.20 25.35 -13.35
CA GLY A 132 -0.71 26.08 -12.47
C GLY A 132 -2.17 25.66 -12.60
N LEU A 133 -2.51 24.76 -13.52
CA LEU A 133 -3.89 24.25 -13.69
C LEU A 133 -4.40 23.55 -12.45
N PHE A 134 -3.55 22.75 -11.81
CA PHE A 134 -3.90 22.08 -10.55
C PHE A 134 -4.22 23.07 -9.44
N MET A 135 -3.42 24.14 -9.30
CA MET A 135 -3.65 25.17 -8.29
C MET A 135 -4.94 25.94 -8.56
N ASN A 136 -5.23 26.30 -9.82
CA ASN A 136 -6.48 26.96 -10.21
C ASN A 136 -7.69 26.10 -9.89
N GLN A 137 -7.63 24.79 -10.17
CA GLN A 137 -8.71 23.86 -9.84
C GLN A 137 -8.88 23.70 -8.33
N LEU A 138 -7.78 23.65 -7.60
CA LEU A 138 -7.81 23.58 -6.15
C LEU A 138 -8.47 24.82 -5.53
N GLN A 139 -8.14 26.02 -6.02
CA GLN A 139 -8.76 27.27 -5.59
C GLN A 139 -10.26 27.26 -5.88
N THR A 140 -10.67 26.81 -7.06
CA THR A 140 -12.09 26.72 -7.45
C THR A 140 -12.85 25.76 -6.52
N ASN A 141 -12.30 24.57 -6.29
CA ASN A 141 -12.89 23.57 -5.38
C ASN A 141 -12.96 24.09 -3.96
N TYR A 142 -11.90 24.79 -3.52
CA TYR A 142 -11.85 25.38 -2.19
C TYR A 142 -12.94 26.43 -1.98
N GLN A 143 -13.20 27.28 -2.97
CA GLN A 143 -14.28 28.28 -2.88
C GLN A 143 -15.64 27.62 -2.65
N ILE A 144 -15.90 26.49 -3.34
CA ILE A 144 -17.15 25.72 -3.14
C ILE A 144 -17.25 25.21 -1.68
N VAL A 145 -16.15 24.67 -1.16
CA VAL A 145 -16.09 24.18 0.22
C VAL A 145 -16.21 25.32 1.24
N ALA A 146 -15.52 26.43 0.99
CA ALA A 146 -15.59 27.61 1.85
C ALA A 146 -17.02 28.16 1.97
N GLN A 147 -17.74 28.19 0.87
CA GLN A 147 -19.17 28.61 0.85
C GLN A 147 -20.04 27.60 1.62
N ALA A 148 -19.84 26.31 1.43
CA ALA A 148 -20.61 25.25 2.10
C ALA A 148 -20.40 25.26 3.63
N TYR A 149 -19.19 25.55 4.09
CA TYR A 149 -18.84 25.60 5.52
C TYR A 149 -18.88 27.02 6.12
N GLN A 150 -19.32 28.04 5.36
CA GLN A 150 -19.43 29.43 5.76
C GLN A 150 -18.13 30.01 6.32
N LEU A 151 -17.00 29.64 5.73
CA LEU A 151 -15.68 30.16 6.14
C LEU A 151 -15.60 31.65 5.85
N THR A 152 -14.96 32.39 6.74
CA THR A 152 -14.73 33.83 6.55
C THR A 152 -13.76 34.07 5.37
N ALA A 153 -13.84 35.23 4.76
CA ALA A 153 -12.93 35.60 3.66
C ALA A 153 -11.46 35.62 4.11
N GLU A 154 -11.19 35.95 5.37
CA GLU A 154 -9.83 35.98 5.94
C GLU A 154 -9.26 34.58 6.15
N GLU A 155 -10.05 33.66 6.72
CA GLU A 155 -9.68 32.25 6.86
C GLU A 155 -9.42 31.61 5.48
N SER A 156 -10.30 31.89 4.52
CA SER A 156 -10.18 31.41 3.14
C SER A 156 -8.90 31.88 2.49
N LYS A 157 -8.58 33.17 2.62
CA LYS A 157 -7.36 33.76 2.06
C LYS A 157 -6.11 33.15 2.70
N THR A 158 -6.08 33.05 4.03
CA THR A 158 -4.92 32.49 4.77
C THR A 158 -4.61 31.07 4.35
N LEU A 159 -5.63 30.22 4.18
CA LEU A 159 -5.46 28.84 3.74
C LEU A 159 -4.99 28.74 2.27
N LEU A 160 -5.56 29.54 1.36
CA LEU A 160 -5.15 29.57 -0.04
C LEU A 160 -3.72 30.09 -0.20
N ASP A 161 -3.31 31.10 0.57
CA ASP A 161 -1.95 31.61 0.56
C ASP A 161 -0.96 30.54 1.06
N ALA A 162 -1.28 29.85 2.15
CA ALA A 162 -0.48 28.75 2.66
C ALA A 162 -0.28 27.61 1.63
N VAL A 163 -1.37 27.25 0.97
CA VAL A 163 -1.37 26.19 -0.07
C VAL A 163 -0.60 26.63 -1.31
N SER A 164 -0.73 27.91 -1.74
CA SER A 164 -0.02 28.45 -2.91
C SER A 164 1.51 28.50 -2.72
N MET A 165 1.97 28.59 -1.48
CA MET A 165 3.39 28.58 -1.11
C MET A 165 4.00 27.17 -1.04
N MET A 166 3.20 26.12 -1.16
CA MET A 166 3.70 24.75 -1.04
C MET A 166 4.60 24.37 -2.21
N LYS A 167 5.78 23.87 -1.86
CA LYS A 167 6.74 23.37 -2.86
C LYS A 167 6.28 22.03 -3.44
N PRO A 168 6.70 21.65 -4.68
CA PRO A 168 6.37 20.37 -5.30
C PRO A 168 6.60 19.15 -4.39
N ILE A 169 7.69 19.17 -3.61
CA ILE A 169 7.99 18.08 -2.67
C ILE A 169 6.95 17.98 -1.54
N ALA A 170 6.41 19.10 -1.07
CA ALA A 170 5.39 19.11 -0.03
C ALA A 170 4.08 18.48 -0.54
N TRP A 171 3.68 18.79 -1.78
CA TRP A 171 2.54 18.15 -2.45
C TRP A 171 2.73 16.65 -2.57
N ALA A 172 3.86 16.22 -3.14
CA ALA A 172 4.15 14.79 -3.28
C ALA A 172 4.18 14.07 -1.92
N SER A 173 4.73 14.70 -0.87
CA SER A 173 4.75 14.13 0.48
C SER A 173 3.35 14.02 1.09
N MET A 174 2.49 15.00 0.89
CA MET A 174 1.12 14.99 1.37
C MET A 174 0.32 13.85 0.72
N PHE A 175 0.42 13.69 -0.60
CA PHE A 175 -0.20 12.57 -1.30
C PHE A 175 0.37 11.23 -0.85
N MET A 176 1.69 11.14 -0.68
CA MET A 176 2.33 9.92 -0.16
C MET A 176 1.76 9.48 1.18
N ILE A 177 1.61 10.42 2.14
CA ILE A 177 1.05 10.13 3.45
C ILE A 177 -0.40 9.64 3.30
N THR A 178 -1.20 10.32 2.48
CA THR A 178 -2.60 9.94 2.23
C THR A 178 -2.71 8.53 1.66
N ASP A 179 -1.88 8.19 0.67
CA ASP A 179 -1.85 6.87 0.04
C ASP A 179 -1.40 5.77 1.02
N LEU A 180 -0.40 6.05 1.88
CA LEU A 180 0.04 5.14 2.93
C LEU A 180 -1.05 4.88 3.97
N VAL A 181 -1.76 5.93 4.39
CA VAL A 181 -2.89 5.80 5.34
C VAL A 181 -4.01 4.99 4.70
N ALA A 182 -4.38 5.27 3.46
CA ALA A 182 -5.38 4.49 2.73
C ALA A 182 -4.97 3.02 2.61
N GLY A 183 -3.72 2.75 2.26
CA GLY A 183 -3.15 1.40 2.20
C GLY A 183 -3.16 0.69 3.56
N ALA A 184 -2.85 1.41 4.63
CA ALA A 184 -2.87 0.87 5.99
C ALA A 184 -4.30 0.49 6.43
N VAL A 185 -5.31 1.26 6.04
CA VAL A 185 -6.73 0.98 6.33
C VAL A 185 -7.26 -0.17 5.48
N LEU A 186 -6.90 -0.24 4.20
CA LEU A 186 -7.35 -1.31 3.29
C LEU A 186 -6.67 -2.65 3.57
N SER A 187 -5.42 -2.64 4.02
CA SER A 187 -4.63 -3.86 4.23
C SER A 187 -5.28 -4.88 5.19
N PRO A 188 -5.78 -4.51 6.38
CA PRO A 188 -6.43 -5.47 7.27
C PRO A 188 -7.72 -6.02 6.70
N ILE A 189 -8.49 -5.21 5.95
CA ILE A 189 -9.74 -5.61 5.33
C ILE A 189 -9.46 -6.68 4.27
N ILE A 190 -8.52 -6.41 3.35
CA ILE A 190 -8.14 -7.36 2.30
C ILE A 190 -7.55 -8.63 2.91
N ALA A 191 -6.68 -8.49 3.92
CA ALA A 191 -6.06 -9.63 4.59
C ALA A 191 -7.10 -10.51 5.30
N ALA A 192 -8.11 -9.93 5.95
CA ALA A 192 -9.18 -10.68 6.61
C ALA A 192 -10.02 -11.50 5.62
N VAL A 193 -10.36 -10.90 4.48
CA VAL A 193 -11.17 -11.57 3.44
C VAL A 193 -10.37 -12.69 2.74
N MET A 194 -9.05 -12.48 2.55
CA MET A 194 -8.22 -13.37 1.75
C MET A 194 -7.47 -14.42 2.56
N ALA A 195 -7.39 -14.27 3.90
CA ALA A 195 -6.73 -15.23 4.77
C ALA A 195 -7.46 -16.59 4.74
N LYS A 196 -6.67 -17.66 4.55
CA LYS A 196 -7.16 -19.04 4.57
C LYS A 196 -6.18 -19.87 5.40
N LYS A 197 -6.63 -20.33 6.56
CA LYS A 197 -5.84 -21.20 7.45
C LYS A 197 -5.82 -22.63 6.93
N ASP A 198 -4.72 -23.35 7.20
CA ASP A 198 -4.68 -24.80 7.06
C ASP A 198 -5.77 -25.43 7.93
N LYS A 199 -6.53 -26.37 7.37
CA LYS A 199 -7.36 -27.26 8.19
C LYS A 199 -6.39 -28.16 8.98
N PRO A 200 -6.56 -28.33 10.30
CA PRO A 200 -5.79 -29.32 11.02
C PRO A 200 -5.98 -30.67 10.33
N GLN A 201 -4.85 -31.29 9.90
CA GLN A 201 -4.90 -32.66 9.43
C GLN A 201 -5.27 -33.52 10.63
N HIS A 202 -6.51 -34.03 10.65
CA HIS A 202 -6.86 -35.11 11.52
C HIS A 202 -6.03 -36.32 11.08
N THR A 203 -4.92 -36.55 11.76
CA THR A 203 -4.18 -37.82 11.71
C THR A 203 -5.17 -38.91 12.15
N LYS A 204 -5.57 -39.73 11.17
CA LYS A 204 -6.24 -40.99 11.44
C LYS A 204 -5.21 -42.00 11.86
#